data_566f6a1f7872acd5c2c4ecca70509cb2
#
_entry.id   566f6a1f7872acd5c2c4ecca70509cb2
#
_cell.length_a   1.000
_cell.length_b   1.000
_cell.length_c   1.000
_cell.angle_alpha   90.00
_cell.angle_beta   90.00
_cell.angle_gamma   90.00
#
_symmetry.space_group_name_H-M   'P 1'
#
loop_
_entity.id
_entity.type
_entity.pdbx_description
1 polymer ?
#
loop_
_entity_poly.entity_id
_entity_poly.type
_entity_poly.pdbx_seq_one_letter_code
_entity_poly.pdbx_strand_id
1 'polypeptide(L)'
;MASLLSYMGWAVLPNYATSIAQSVYYGLTIRAGEPRPQPGTPRYARHRRRIFILVVTSYLLYTLYETFHRVQIAGDFYKALGVSPLADERTIKSRFRRLAAQHHPDKIGAGDGLRSDGYFVYLKLAQDTLLDPVRRFAYDRFGPSMLEWGEKKTMQEFMFAGLQRSVPQYIGGLVTIMILHFTWWSEWGRYWRFFTFAALMILELALITHPKALFFPASYLPDAVQGLFGVSSKNSGFYLLPFQILTLAQRASVTLHIFISQVTPPEIGRRASSSAGEQLHPKTMQQLGQLLQLSRATDGEATQLLQLGFAPFKGDREGVATLRKGMKEGLVLSSVRASPGVQQAVAEVIQREKQGKAD
;
A
#
# COMPACT_ATOMS: atom_id res chain seq x y z
N MET A 1 -4.21 -2.50 -26.85
CA MET A 1 -2.79 -2.27 -27.32
C MET A 1 -2.06 -1.19 -26.54
N ALA A 2 -2.73 -0.09 -26.14
CA ALA A 2 -2.09 0.98 -25.34
C ALA A 2 -1.53 0.50 -23.97
N SER A 3 -2.11 -0.52 -23.35
CA SER A 3 -1.66 -1.03 -22.05
C SER A 3 -0.28 -1.73 -22.09
N LEU A 4 -0.01 -2.53 -23.12
CA LEU A 4 1.28 -3.24 -23.25
C LEU A 4 2.45 -2.28 -23.49
N LEU A 5 2.26 -1.26 -24.35
CA LEU A 5 3.24 -0.21 -24.57
C LEU A 5 3.53 0.60 -23.30
N SER A 6 2.51 0.82 -22.47
CA SER A 6 2.68 1.48 -21.17
C SER A 6 3.55 0.64 -20.22
N TYR A 7 3.35 -0.68 -20.17
CA TYR A 7 4.17 -1.57 -19.33
C TYR A 7 5.62 -1.68 -19.82
N MET A 8 5.84 -1.75 -21.13
CA MET A 8 7.19 -1.72 -21.71
C MET A 8 7.91 -0.38 -21.44
N GLY A 9 7.16 0.72 -21.51
CA GLY A 9 7.67 2.05 -21.13
C GLY A 9 8.21 2.09 -19.71
N TRP A 10 7.53 1.43 -18.76
CA TRP A 10 7.95 1.36 -17.37
C TRP A 10 9.28 0.62 -17.13
N ALA A 11 9.68 -0.27 -18.02
CA ALA A 11 10.97 -0.96 -17.90
C ALA A 11 12.16 -0.07 -18.31
N VAL A 12 11.96 0.83 -19.29
CA VAL A 12 13.05 1.60 -19.92
C VAL A 12 13.03 3.08 -19.49
N LEU A 13 11.86 3.72 -19.49
CA LEU A 13 11.71 5.16 -19.25
C LEU A 13 12.31 5.65 -17.92
N PRO A 14 12.10 4.98 -16.75
CA PRO A 14 12.66 5.47 -15.51
C PRO A 14 14.18 5.49 -15.50
N ASN A 15 14.83 4.50 -16.10
CA ASN A 15 16.28 4.44 -16.18
C ASN A 15 16.85 5.51 -17.12
N TYR A 16 16.19 5.76 -18.26
CA TYR A 16 16.58 6.79 -19.20
C TYR A 16 16.41 8.19 -18.59
N ALA A 17 15.25 8.48 -18.02
CA ALA A 17 14.96 9.74 -17.34
C ALA A 17 15.93 10.00 -16.17
N THR A 18 16.27 8.94 -15.41
CA THR A 18 17.28 9.02 -14.34
C THR A 18 18.66 9.40 -14.88
N SER A 19 19.07 8.85 -16.02
CA SER A 19 20.36 9.18 -16.62
C SER A 19 20.43 10.65 -17.05
N ILE A 20 19.35 11.17 -17.65
CA ILE A 20 19.25 12.59 -18.02
C ILE A 20 19.26 13.46 -16.74
N ALA A 21 18.41 13.16 -15.77
CA ALA A 21 18.33 13.92 -14.53
C ALA A 21 19.66 13.92 -13.76
N GLN A 22 20.39 12.81 -13.77
CA GLN A 22 21.71 12.70 -13.16
C GLN A 22 22.74 13.56 -13.91
N SER A 23 22.70 13.61 -15.22
CA SER A 23 23.56 14.47 -16.03
C SER A 23 23.32 15.94 -15.74
N VAL A 24 22.05 16.35 -15.67
CA VAL A 24 21.66 17.72 -15.30
C VAL A 24 22.10 18.04 -13.87
N TYR A 25 21.85 17.13 -12.93
CA TYR A 25 22.26 17.28 -11.53
C TYR A 25 23.78 17.50 -11.40
N TYR A 26 24.58 16.72 -12.12
CA TYR A 26 26.03 16.90 -12.13
C TYR A 26 26.49 18.17 -12.83
N GLY A 27 25.77 18.62 -13.86
CA GLY A 27 26.04 19.89 -14.50
C GLY A 27 25.82 21.12 -13.61
N LEU A 28 24.83 21.00 -12.68
CA LEU A 28 24.49 22.12 -11.77
C LEU A 28 25.28 22.09 -10.45
N THR A 29 25.62 20.91 -9.94
CA THR A 29 26.19 20.75 -8.58
C THR A 29 27.71 20.60 -8.53
N ILE A 30 28.34 20.15 -9.64
CA ILE A 30 29.79 19.94 -9.67
C ILE A 30 30.46 21.22 -10.17
N ARG A 31 31.38 21.77 -9.35
CA ARG A 31 32.17 22.95 -9.71
C ARG A 31 33.10 22.66 -10.87
N ALA A 32 33.41 23.68 -11.65
CA ALA A 32 34.42 23.60 -12.71
C ALA A 32 35.76 23.21 -12.10
N GLY A 33 36.35 22.11 -12.58
CA GLY A 33 37.61 21.54 -12.05
C GLY A 33 37.47 20.35 -11.10
N GLU A 34 36.28 20.06 -10.58
CA GLU A 34 36.06 18.86 -9.76
C GLU A 34 35.79 17.62 -10.64
N PRO A 35 36.41 16.46 -10.37
CA PRO A 35 36.19 15.26 -11.14
C PRO A 35 34.75 14.73 -10.92
N ARG A 36 34.04 14.46 -12.01
CA ARG A 36 32.70 13.87 -11.95
C ARG A 36 32.76 12.46 -11.36
N PRO A 37 31.84 12.07 -10.45
CA PRO A 37 31.78 10.71 -9.94
C PRO A 37 31.65 9.71 -11.08
N GLN A 38 32.57 8.76 -11.17
CA GLN A 38 32.59 7.76 -12.23
C GLN A 38 31.61 6.61 -11.96
N PRO A 39 31.05 5.98 -13.00
CA PRO A 39 30.28 4.75 -12.88
C PRO A 39 31.09 3.69 -12.12
N GLY A 40 30.44 3.01 -11.15
CA GLY A 40 31.11 2.01 -10.28
C GLY A 40 31.56 2.56 -8.92
N THR A 41 31.63 3.87 -8.71
CA THR A 41 31.93 4.41 -7.38
C THR A 41 30.71 4.38 -6.47
N PRO A 42 30.87 4.16 -5.14
CA PRO A 42 29.75 4.14 -4.20
C PRO A 42 29.04 5.49 -4.11
N ARG A 43 29.71 6.59 -4.45
CA ARG A 43 29.15 7.94 -4.53
C ARG A 43 28.20 8.06 -5.71
N TYR A 44 28.59 7.58 -6.89
CA TYR A 44 27.77 7.53 -8.09
C TYR A 44 26.48 6.70 -7.86
N ALA A 45 26.63 5.48 -7.30
CA ALA A 45 25.52 4.58 -7.02
C ALA A 45 24.48 5.20 -6.07
N ARG A 46 24.92 5.91 -5.00
CA ARG A 46 24.04 6.62 -4.08
C ARG A 46 23.29 7.76 -4.74
N HIS A 47 23.97 8.57 -5.57
CA HIS A 47 23.32 9.68 -6.28
C HIS A 47 22.31 9.14 -7.28
N ARG A 48 22.69 8.15 -8.09
CA ARG A 48 21.81 7.51 -9.07
C ARG A 48 20.53 6.97 -8.41
N ARG A 49 20.66 6.31 -7.28
CA ARG A 49 19.51 5.77 -6.55
C ARG A 49 18.60 6.86 -6.02
N ARG A 50 19.12 7.92 -5.44
CA ARG A 50 18.32 9.06 -4.96
C ARG A 50 17.55 9.72 -6.09
N ILE A 51 18.23 9.97 -7.21
CA ILE A 51 17.63 10.56 -8.41
C ILE A 51 16.57 9.61 -9.00
N PHE A 52 16.85 8.31 -9.06
CA PHE A 52 15.90 7.30 -9.52
C PHE A 52 14.61 7.29 -8.67
N ILE A 53 14.74 7.24 -7.34
CA ILE A 53 13.58 7.30 -6.44
C ILE A 53 12.80 8.59 -6.65
N LEU A 54 13.48 9.73 -6.79
CA LEU A 54 12.84 11.01 -7.01
C LEU A 54 12.07 11.03 -8.34
N VAL A 55 12.68 10.59 -9.43
CA VAL A 55 12.06 10.52 -10.77
C VAL A 55 10.82 9.62 -10.73
N VAL A 56 10.94 8.40 -10.18
CA VAL A 56 9.82 7.47 -10.08
C VAL A 56 8.71 8.04 -9.20
N THR A 57 9.04 8.60 -8.05
CA THR A 57 8.05 9.20 -7.14
C THR A 57 7.32 10.37 -7.80
N SER A 58 8.04 11.27 -8.45
CA SER A 58 7.44 12.42 -9.14
C SER A 58 6.48 11.99 -10.25
N TYR A 59 6.87 10.99 -11.03
CA TYR A 59 6.02 10.48 -12.10
C TYR A 59 4.76 9.78 -11.54
N LEU A 60 4.89 8.98 -10.47
CA LEU A 60 3.74 8.32 -9.84
C LEU A 60 2.79 9.33 -9.20
N LEU A 61 3.31 10.37 -8.55
CA LEU A 61 2.51 11.48 -8.03
C LEU A 61 1.77 12.21 -9.16
N TYR A 62 2.44 12.44 -10.29
CA TYR A 62 1.81 13.01 -11.47
C TYR A 62 0.66 12.13 -11.99
N THR A 63 0.83 10.82 -12.07
CA THR A 63 -0.25 9.92 -12.52
C THR A 63 -1.44 9.88 -11.57
N LEU A 64 -1.20 10.00 -10.27
CA LEU A 64 -2.27 10.14 -9.27
C LEU A 64 -3.00 11.48 -9.41
N TYR A 65 -2.24 12.57 -9.57
CA TYR A 65 -2.80 13.90 -9.82
C TYR A 65 -3.64 13.93 -11.11
N GLU A 66 -3.12 13.36 -12.20
CA GLU A 66 -3.86 13.27 -13.47
C GLU A 66 -5.18 12.49 -13.30
N THR A 67 -5.15 11.39 -12.57
CA THR A 67 -6.36 10.60 -12.28
C THR A 67 -7.35 11.40 -11.46
N PHE A 68 -6.90 12.09 -10.43
CA PHE A 68 -7.73 12.98 -9.63
C PHE A 68 -8.36 14.08 -10.49
N HIS A 69 -7.56 14.73 -11.31
CA HIS A 69 -8.02 15.80 -12.22
C HIS A 69 -9.05 15.28 -13.23
N ARG A 70 -8.85 14.09 -13.81
CA ARG A 70 -9.85 13.44 -14.67
C ARG A 70 -11.16 13.19 -13.95
N VAL A 71 -11.11 12.68 -12.71
CA VAL A 71 -12.30 12.46 -11.88
C VAL A 71 -13.04 13.77 -11.62
N GLN A 72 -12.30 14.87 -11.40
CA GLN A 72 -12.91 16.18 -11.18
C GLN A 72 -13.54 16.74 -12.45
N ILE A 73 -12.89 16.61 -13.61
CA ILE A 73 -13.40 17.08 -14.91
C ILE A 73 -14.58 16.23 -15.39
N ALA A 74 -14.53 14.93 -15.22
CA ALA A 74 -15.64 14.04 -15.61
C ALA A 74 -16.93 14.43 -14.89
N GLY A 75 -16.80 15.08 -13.73
CA GLY A 75 -17.93 15.53 -12.94
C GLY A 75 -18.76 14.37 -12.39
N ASP A 76 -19.91 14.72 -11.89
CA ASP A 76 -20.91 13.79 -11.40
C ASP A 76 -22.30 14.43 -11.57
N PHE A 77 -23.36 13.64 -11.43
CA PHE A 77 -24.73 14.14 -11.59
C PHE A 77 -25.10 15.24 -10.58
N TYR A 78 -24.52 15.21 -9.38
CA TYR A 78 -24.73 16.25 -8.39
C TYR A 78 -24.08 17.58 -8.83
N LYS A 79 -22.87 17.52 -9.36
CA LYS A 79 -22.17 18.71 -9.91
C LYS A 79 -22.89 19.25 -11.13
N ALA A 80 -23.37 18.37 -12.01
CA ALA A 80 -24.13 18.79 -13.20
C ALA A 80 -25.39 19.58 -12.84
N LEU A 81 -26.09 19.18 -11.81
CA LEU A 81 -27.27 19.89 -11.30
C LEU A 81 -26.92 21.03 -10.33
N GLY A 82 -25.68 21.17 -9.92
CA GLY A 82 -25.22 22.16 -8.94
C GLY A 82 -25.82 21.94 -7.55
N VAL A 83 -25.98 20.67 -7.12
CA VAL A 83 -26.55 20.28 -5.83
C VAL A 83 -25.55 19.49 -5.00
N SER A 84 -25.72 19.50 -3.69
CA SER A 84 -24.93 18.66 -2.79
C SER A 84 -25.36 17.19 -2.88
N PRO A 85 -24.47 16.21 -2.64
CA PRO A 85 -24.85 14.81 -2.47
C PRO A 85 -25.87 14.53 -1.37
N LEU A 86 -26.05 15.47 -0.44
CA LEU A 86 -27.05 15.40 0.65
C LEU A 86 -28.35 16.11 0.31
N ALA A 87 -28.52 16.61 -0.93
CA ALA A 87 -29.70 17.37 -1.32
C ALA A 87 -30.98 16.54 -1.33
N ASP A 88 -32.07 17.16 -0.91
CA ASP A 88 -33.44 16.59 -0.95
C ASP A 88 -33.95 16.56 -2.40
N GLU A 89 -34.97 15.75 -2.66
CA GLU A 89 -35.67 15.67 -3.93
C GLU A 89 -36.23 17.03 -4.41
N ARG A 90 -36.73 17.85 -3.49
CA ARG A 90 -37.27 19.18 -3.80
C ARG A 90 -36.19 20.09 -4.38
N THR A 91 -35.00 20.04 -3.79
CA THR A 91 -33.83 20.82 -4.26
C THR A 91 -33.38 20.34 -5.64
N ILE A 92 -33.32 19.03 -5.86
CA ILE A 92 -32.96 18.44 -7.15
C ILE A 92 -33.97 18.86 -8.24
N LYS A 93 -35.26 18.71 -7.97
CA LYS A 93 -36.35 19.14 -8.89
C LYS A 93 -36.28 20.63 -9.21
N SER A 94 -36.08 21.48 -8.19
CA SER A 94 -35.99 22.93 -8.35
C SER A 94 -34.79 23.34 -9.20
N ARG A 95 -33.61 22.76 -8.93
CA ARG A 95 -32.38 23.04 -9.70
C ARG A 95 -32.48 22.57 -11.14
N PHE A 96 -33.02 21.38 -11.37
CA PHE A 96 -33.26 20.90 -12.72
C PHE A 96 -34.18 21.82 -13.51
N ARG A 97 -35.35 22.24 -12.96
CA ARG A 97 -36.27 23.16 -13.65
C ARG A 97 -35.56 24.44 -14.07
N ARG A 98 -34.72 25.00 -13.22
CA ARG A 98 -33.94 26.21 -13.51
C ARG A 98 -32.96 25.99 -14.66
N LEU A 99 -32.19 24.90 -14.62
CA LEU A 99 -31.20 24.57 -15.66
C LEU A 99 -31.91 24.19 -16.99
N ALA A 100 -32.98 23.42 -16.92
CA ALA A 100 -33.76 23.04 -18.08
C ALA A 100 -34.38 24.28 -18.80
N ALA A 101 -34.81 25.29 -18.04
CA ALA A 101 -35.31 26.54 -18.63
C ALA A 101 -34.20 27.36 -19.32
N GLN A 102 -32.95 27.23 -18.88
CA GLN A 102 -31.80 27.91 -19.47
C GLN A 102 -31.25 27.17 -20.71
N HIS A 103 -31.29 25.85 -20.70
CA HIS A 103 -30.72 24.98 -21.75
C HIS A 103 -31.78 24.24 -22.55
N HIS A 104 -32.99 24.79 -22.65
CA HIS A 104 -34.04 24.17 -23.44
C HIS A 104 -33.69 24.27 -24.94
N PRO A 105 -33.82 23.15 -25.72
CA PRO A 105 -33.46 23.14 -27.14
C PRO A 105 -34.18 24.18 -27.99
N ASP A 106 -35.43 24.51 -27.63
CA ASP A 106 -36.27 25.48 -28.30
C ASP A 106 -35.78 26.95 -28.16
N LYS A 107 -34.93 27.23 -27.13
CA LYS A 107 -34.42 28.58 -26.85
C LYS A 107 -33.03 28.86 -27.43
N ILE A 108 -32.32 27.82 -27.86
CA ILE A 108 -30.96 27.93 -28.35
C ILE A 108 -31.00 27.84 -29.89
N GLY A 109 -30.68 28.97 -30.58
CA GLY A 109 -30.73 29.02 -32.03
C GLY A 109 -29.82 28.02 -32.72
N ALA A 110 -30.08 27.74 -33.99
CA ALA A 110 -29.57 26.63 -34.80
C ALA A 110 -28.02 26.45 -34.88
N GLY A 111 -27.23 27.32 -34.28
CA GLY A 111 -25.76 27.27 -34.37
C GLY A 111 -25.09 26.37 -33.31
N ASP A 112 -25.71 26.12 -32.16
CA ASP A 112 -25.14 25.38 -31.03
C ASP A 112 -26.04 24.21 -30.57
N GLY A 113 -27.04 23.83 -31.38
CA GLY A 113 -28.11 22.88 -31.07
C GLY A 113 -27.62 21.52 -30.61
N LEU A 114 -26.67 20.90 -31.27
CA LEU A 114 -26.16 19.55 -30.98
C LEU A 114 -25.48 19.48 -29.62
N ARG A 115 -24.79 20.51 -29.14
CA ARG A 115 -24.16 20.54 -27.81
C ARG A 115 -25.20 20.76 -26.71
N SER A 116 -26.18 21.59 -27.00
CA SER A 116 -27.27 21.88 -26.05
C SER A 116 -28.19 20.68 -25.84
N ASP A 117 -28.53 19.97 -26.89
CA ASP A 117 -29.37 18.78 -26.82
C ASP A 117 -28.72 17.67 -25.99
N GLY A 118 -27.44 17.42 -26.22
CA GLY A 118 -26.68 16.45 -25.43
C GLY A 118 -26.60 16.82 -23.94
N TYR A 119 -26.41 18.10 -23.65
CA TYR A 119 -26.33 18.56 -22.26
C TYR A 119 -27.71 18.49 -21.56
N PHE A 120 -28.79 18.85 -22.25
CA PHE A 120 -30.15 18.71 -21.72
C PHE A 120 -30.52 17.26 -21.42
N VAL A 121 -30.19 16.34 -22.35
CA VAL A 121 -30.40 14.89 -22.15
C VAL A 121 -29.60 14.40 -20.95
N TYR A 122 -28.37 14.87 -20.77
CA TYR A 122 -27.53 14.53 -19.62
C TYR A 122 -28.12 15.06 -18.30
N LEU A 123 -28.63 16.30 -18.28
CA LEU A 123 -29.31 16.87 -17.12
C LEU A 123 -30.58 16.10 -16.74
N LYS A 124 -31.36 15.67 -17.74
CA LYS A 124 -32.55 14.86 -17.53
C LYS A 124 -32.20 13.49 -16.96
N LEU A 125 -31.20 12.83 -17.53
CA LEU A 125 -30.69 11.56 -17.03
C LEU A 125 -30.20 11.68 -15.58
N ALA A 126 -29.49 12.77 -15.25
CA ALA A 126 -29.04 13.04 -13.89
C ALA A 126 -30.23 13.22 -12.92
N GLN A 127 -31.27 13.97 -13.34
CA GLN A 127 -32.48 14.13 -12.54
C GLN A 127 -33.18 12.78 -12.32
N ASP A 128 -33.46 12.02 -13.37
CA ASP A 128 -34.18 10.75 -13.30
C ASP A 128 -33.44 9.73 -12.42
N THR A 129 -32.12 9.73 -12.49
CA THR A 129 -31.29 8.87 -11.65
C THR A 129 -31.29 9.27 -10.18
N LEU A 130 -31.23 10.57 -9.89
CA LEU A 130 -31.12 11.07 -8.51
C LEU A 130 -32.50 11.16 -7.79
N LEU A 131 -33.60 11.18 -8.52
CA LEU A 131 -34.95 11.16 -7.94
C LEU A 131 -35.43 9.76 -7.58
N ASP A 132 -34.95 8.74 -8.28
CA ASP A 132 -35.26 7.35 -7.93
C ASP A 132 -34.33 6.90 -6.79
N PRO A 133 -34.86 6.57 -5.59
CA PRO A 133 -34.02 6.18 -4.47
C PRO A 133 -33.18 4.92 -4.74
N VAL A 134 -33.67 3.99 -5.58
CA VAL A 134 -32.93 2.78 -5.96
C VAL A 134 -31.78 3.12 -6.90
N ARG A 135 -32.03 3.93 -7.92
CA ARG A 135 -31.00 4.38 -8.86
C ARG A 135 -29.97 5.27 -8.20
N ARG A 136 -30.40 6.19 -7.32
CA ARG A 136 -29.51 7.04 -6.53
C ARG A 136 -28.59 6.21 -5.63
N PHE A 137 -29.17 5.21 -4.94
CA PHE A 137 -28.41 4.25 -4.14
C PHE A 137 -27.31 3.54 -4.95
N ALA A 138 -27.62 3.11 -6.17
CA ALA A 138 -26.67 2.45 -7.06
C ALA A 138 -25.63 3.44 -7.61
N TYR A 139 -26.06 4.65 -7.98
CA TYR A 139 -25.19 5.70 -8.51
C TYR A 139 -24.12 6.14 -7.49
N ASP A 140 -24.51 6.35 -6.25
CA ASP A 140 -23.57 6.77 -5.20
C ASP A 140 -22.46 5.75 -4.99
N ARG A 141 -22.72 4.46 -5.22
CA ARG A 141 -21.76 3.38 -5.03
C ARG A 141 -20.92 3.06 -6.27
N PHE A 142 -21.59 2.93 -7.40
CA PHE A 142 -21.00 2.38 -8.63
C PHE A 142 -20.80 3.45 -9.72
N GLY A 143 -21.33 4.66 -9.50
CA GLY A 143 -21.21 5.75 -10.46
C GLY A 143 -21.98 5.52 -11.77
N PRO A 144 -21.60 6.21 -12.85
CA PRO A 144 -22.30 6.14 -14.14
C PRO A 144 -22.36 4.74 -14.76
N SER A 145 -21.45 3.85 -14.39
CA SER A 145 -21.41 2.48 -14.94
C SER A 145 -22.70 1.69 -14.65
N MET A 146 -23.45 2.06 -13.60
CA MET A 146 -24.72 1.43 -13.30
C MET A 146 -25.80 1.60 -14.39
N LEU A 147 -25.66 2.62 -15.23
CA LEU A 147 -26.59 2.89 -16.33
C LEU A 147 -26.55 1.81 -17.42
N GLU A 148 -25.41 1.13 -17.56
CA GLU A 148 -25.20 0.05 -18.52
C GLU A 148 -25.78 -1.29 -18.04
N TRP A 149 -26.22 -1.41 -16.79
CA TRP A 149 -26.61 -2.70 -16.19
C TRP A 149 -28.06 -3.11 -16.47
N GLY A 150 -28.76 -2.36 -17.30
CA GLY A 150 -30.16 -2.59 -17.66
C GLY A 150 -31.14 -2.16 -16.56
N GLU A 151 -32.41 -2.46 -16.76
CA GLU A 151 -33.48 -2.10 -15.83
C GLU A 151 -33.49 -3.03 -14.62
N LYS A 152 -32.85 -2.58 -13.55
CA LYS A 152 -32.92 -3.20 -12.24
C LYS A 152 -33.93 -2.46 -11.36
N LYS A 153 -34.71 -3.20 -10.59
CA LYS A 153 -35.82 -2.65 -9.80
C LYS A 153 -35.52 -2.58 -8.31
N THR A 154 -34.55 -3.39 -7.84
CA THR A 154 -34.25 -3.49 -6.41
C THR A 154 -32.80 -3.11 -6.10
N MET A 155 -32.57 -2.59 -4.89
CA MET A 155 -31.23 -2.29 -4.40
C MET A 155 -30.35 -3.54 -4.36
N GLN A 156 -30.92 -4.70 -4.06
CA GLN A 156 -30.19 -5.98 -4.01
C GLN A 156 -29.70 -6.42 -5.39
N GLU A 157 -30.51 -6.24 -6.44
CA GLU A 157 -30.10 -6.54 -7.81
C GLU A 157 -28.92 -5.66 -8.26
N PHE A 158 -28.91 -4.37 -7.91
CA PHE A 158 -27.79 -3.48 -8.18
C PHE A 158 -26.54 -3.89 -7.39
N MET A 159 -26.68 -4.25 -6.12
CA MET A 159 -25.57 -4.72 -5.28
C MET A 159 -24.96 -6.00 -5.87
N PHE A 160 -25.80 -6.97 -6.24
CA PHE A 160 -25.33 -8.22 -6.83
C PHE A 160 -24.66 -8.00 -8.18
N ALA A 161 -25.23 -7.16 -9.05
CA ALA A 161 -24.62 -6.83 -10.34
C ALA A 161 -23.26 -6.11 -10.18
N GLY A 162 -23.15 -5.18 -9.22
CA GLY A 162 -21.89 -4.51 -8.89
C GLY A 162 -20.83 -5.50 -8.42
N LEU A 163 -21.18 -6.37 -7.47
CA LEU A 163 -20.28 -7.40 -6.97
C LEU A 163 -19.85 -8.36 -8.08
N GLN A 164 -20.79 -8.85 -8.92
CA GLN A 164 -20.50 -9.72 -10.03
C GLN A 164 -19.52 -9.09 -11.04
N ARG A 165 -19.58 -7.77 -11.22
CA ARG A 165 -18.67 -7.03 -12.10
C ARG A 165 -17.28 -6.86 -11.50
N SER A 166 -17.18 -6.70 -10.19
CA SER A 166 -15.90 -6.54 -9.48
C SER A 166 -15.13 -7.86 -9.36
N VAL A 167 -15.83 -8.99 -9.19
CA VAL A 167 -15.20 -10.31 -8.96
C VAL A 167 -14.18 -10.71 -10.03
N PRO A 168 -14.45 -10.62 -11.35
CA PRO A 168 -13.46 -10.96 -12.37
C PRO A 168 -12.19 -10.12 -12.29
N GLN A 169 -12.32 -8.83 -11.94
CA GLN A 169 -11.18 -7.92 -11.78
C GLN A 169 -10.29 -8.35 -10.60
N TYR A 170 -10.90 -8.76 -9.47
CA TYR A 170 -10.14 -9.24 -8.31
C TYR A 170 -9.52 -10.62 -8.57
N ILE A 171 -10.23 -11.53 -9.22
CA ILE A 171 -9.65 -12.82 -9.61
C ILE A 171 -8.47 -12.61 -10.56
N GLY A 172 -8.62 -11.79 -11.59
CA GLY A 172 -7.55 -11.46 -12.53
C GLY A 172 -6.35 -10.79 -11.84
N GLY A 173 -6.60 -9.87 -10.91
CA GLY A 173 -5.57 -9.22 -10.10
C GLY A 173 -4.82 -10.22 -9.22
N LEU A 174 -5.54 -11.12 -8.54
CA LEU A 174 -4.93 -12.17 -7.72
C LEU A 174 -4.08 -13.12 -8.55
N VAL A 175 -4.60 -13.59 -9.69
CA VAL A 175 -3.85 -14.44 -10.62
C VAL A 175 -2.58 -13.73 -11.11
N THR A 176 -2.67 -12.45 -11.44
CA THR A 176 -1.52 -11.66 -11.85
C THR A 176 -0.47 -11.58 -10.73
N ILE A 177 -0.88 -11.30 -9.49
CA ILE A 177 0.02 -11.27 -8.32
C ILE A 177 0.66 -12.64 -8.10
N MET A 178 -0.10 -13.73 -8.25
CA MET A 178 0.41 -15.09 -8.13
C MET A 178 1.44 -15.43 -9.22
N ILE A 179 1.16 -15.11 -10.48
CA ILE A 179 2.10 -15.31 -11.60
C ILE A 179 3.40 -14.52 -11.33
N LEU A 180 3.28 -13.27 -10.94
CA LEU A 180 4.44 -12.44 -10.62
C LEU A 180 5.21 -12.94 -9.38
N HIS A 181 4.52 -13.63 -8.46
CA HIS A 181 5.17 -14.27 -7.32
C HIS A 181 6.05 -15.45 -7.75
N PHE A 182 5.61 -16.25 -8.73
CA PHE A 182 6.35 -17.45 -9.15
C PHE A 182 7.44 -17.16 -10.17
N THR A 183 7.33 -16.11 -11.00
CA THR A 183 8.18 -15.97 -12.18
C THR A 183 9.47 -15.17 -11.97
N TRP A 184 9.47 -14.08 -11.21
CA TRP A 184 10.68 -13.21 -11.22
C TRP A 184 10.78 -12.22 -10.08
N TRP A 185 9.68 -11.88 -9.39
CA TRP A 185 9.73 -10.70 -8.54
C TRP A 185 10.35 -10.98 -7.19
N SER A 186 11.33 -10.12 -6.87
CA SER A 186 12.03 -10.01 -5.60
C SER A 186 11.12 -10.34 -4.41
N GLU A 187 11.64 -11.15 -3.48
CA GLU A 187 10.99 -11.46 -2.19
C GLU A 187 10.59 -10.19 -1.42
N TRP A 188 11.34 -9.10 -1.69
CA TRP A 188 11.03 -7.78 -1.18
C TRP A 188 9.75 -7.23 -1.80
N GLY A 189 8.83 -6.80 -0.98
CA GLY A 189 7.54 -6.28 -1.42
C GLY A 189 6.45 -7.34 -1.62
N ARG A 190 6.72 -8.64 -1.47
CA ARG A 190 5.73 -9.70 -1.54
C ARG A 190 4.58 -9.45 -0.56
N TYR A 191 4.89 -9.22 0.70
CA TYR A 191 3.93 -8.89 1.75
C TYR A 191 3.07 -7.67 1.38
N TRP A 192 3.70 -6.58 0.92
CA TRP A 192 3.01 -5.35 0.57
C TRP A 192 2.06 -5.50 -0.62
N ARG A 193 2.38 -6.35 -1.59
CA ARG A 193 1.49 -6.64 -2.73
C ARG A 193 0.19 -7.29 -2.29
N PHE A 194 0.28 -8.35 -1.49
CA PHE A 194 -0.92 -9.01 -0.96
C PHE A 194 -1.68 -8.10 0.02
N PHE A 195 -0.97 -7.38 0.87
CA PHE A 195 -1.58 -6.45 1.81
C PHE A 195 -2.36 -5.34 1.12
N THR A 196 -1.78 -4.66 0.13
CA THR A 196 -2.45 -3.57 -0.61
C THR A 196 -3.61 -4.09 -1.45
N PHE A 197 -3.51 -5.29 -2.00
CA PHE A 197 -4.60 -5.94 -2.70
C PHE A 197 -5.77 -6.26 -1.76
N ALA A 198 -5.50 -6.87 -0.62
CA ALA A 198 -6.51 -7.14 0.40
C ALA A 198 -7.14 -5.85 0.95
N ALA A 199 -6.31 -4.83 1.22
CA ALA A 199 -6.79 -3.53 1.67
C ALA A 199 -7.72 -2.85 0.64
N LEU A 200 -7.40 -2.95 -0.66
CA LEU A 200 -8.27 -2.43 -1.72
C LEU A 200 -9.61 -3.17 -1.77
N MET A 201 -9.61 -4.49 -1.64
CA MET A 201 -10.83 -5.30 -1.60
C MET A 201 -11.71 -4.96 -0.39
N ILE A 202 -11.10 -4.79 0.78
CA ILE A 202 -11.81 -4.38 2.01
C ILE A 202 -12.37 -2.96 1.86
N LEU A 203 -11.60 -2.04 1.28
CA LEU A 203 -12.04 -0.68 1.03
C LEU A 203 -13.26 -0.66 0.09
N GLU A 204 -13.23 -1.43 -1.00
CA GLU A 204 -14.36 -1.51 -1.92
C GLU A 204 -15.60 -2.06 -1.21
N LEU A 205 -15.45 -3.15 -0.46
CA LEU A 205 -16.55 -3.72 0.32
C LEU A 205 -17.11 -2.70 1.34
N ALA A 206 -16.24 -1.95 2.01
CA ALA A 206 -16.64 -0.91 2.95
C ALA A 206 -17.40 0.24 2.26
N LEU A 207 -16.96 0.69 1.08
CA LEU A 207 -17.62 1.73 0.30
C LEU A 207 -18.97 1.28 -0.26
N ILE A 208 -19.10 0.00 -0.60
CA ILE A 208 -20.35 -0.59 -1.06
C ILE A 208 -21.35 -0.73 0.09
N THR A 209 -20.92 -1.17 1.26
CA THR A 209 -21.80 -1.38 2.42
C THR A 209 -22.19 -0.05 3.09
N HIS A 210 -21.23 0.84 3.28
CA HIS A 210 -21.39 2.12 3.98
C HIS A 210 -20.95 3.30 3.12
N PRO A 211 -21.72 3.68 2.08
CA PRO A 211 -21.34 4.78 1.20
C PRO A 211 -21.43 6.10 1.96
N LYS A 212 -20.30 6.72 2.19
CA LYS A 212 -20.23 8.08 2.72
C LYS A 212 -19.47 8.94 1.70
N ALA A 213 -20.11 10.01 1.24
CA ALA A 213 -19.40 11.03 0.50
C ALA A 213 -18.39 11.71 1.44
N LEU A 214 -17.12 11.79 1.02
CA LEU A 214 -16.11 12.51 1.77
C LEU A 214 -16.17 13.98 1.41
N PHE A 215 -16.43 14.82 2.38
CA PHE A 215 -16.42 16.27 2.24
C PHE A 215 -15.10 16.81 2.75
N PHE A 216 -14.40 17.56 1.90
CA PHE A 216 -13.16 18.24 2.26
C PHE A 216 -13.43 19.74 2.30
N PRO A 217 -13.50 20.35 3.50
CA PRO A 217 -13.64 21.80 3.61
C PRO A 217 -12.38 22.47 3.06
N ALA A 218 -12.57 23.55 2.31
CA ALA A 218 -11.49 24.28 1.66
C ALA A 218 -10.41 24.79 2.65
N SER A 219 -10.78 24.99 3.92
CA SER A 219 -9.88 25.45 4.97
C SER A 219 -8.70 24.52 5.28
N TYR A 220 -8.77 23.25 4.93
CA TYR A 220 -7.68 22.29 5.16
C TYR A 220 -6.61 22.29 4.04
N LEU A 221 -6.90 22.95 2.90
CA LEU A 221 -5.95 23.00 1.78
C LEU A 221 -5.22 24.35 1.78
N PRO A 222 -3.87 24.36 1.70
CA PRO A 222 -3.10 25.58 1.45
C PRO A 222 -3.55 26.27 0.17
N ASP A 223 -3.58 27.61 0.14
CA ASP A 223 -4.06 28.39 -1.01
C ASP A 223 -3.35 28.03 -2.33
N ALA A 224 -2.05 27.71 -2.25
CA ALA A 224 -1.27 27.25 -3.40
C ALA A 224 -1.78 25.92 -3.99
N VAL A 225 -2.42 25.08 -3.17
CA VAL A 225 -2.89 23.75 -3.57
C VAL A 225 -4.37 23.81 -3.99
N GLN A 226 -5.14 24.80 -3.51
CA GLN A 226 -6.56 24.95 -3.86
C GLN A 226 -6.76 25.10 -5.37
N GLY A 227 -5.86 25.86 -6.04
CA GLY A 227 -5.89 26.02 -7.50
C GLY A 227 -5.64 24.70 -8.27
N LEU A 228 -4.78 23.84 -7.75
CA LEU A 228 -4.50 22.51 -8.34
C LEU A 228 -5.70 21.56 -8.23
N PHE A 229 -6.49 21.69 -7.16
CA PHE A 229 -7.69 20.88 -6.93
C PHE A 229 -8.98 21.48 -7.54
N GLY A 230 -8.88 22.59 -8.27
CA GLY A 230 -10.03 23.24 -8.92
C GLY A 230 -11.04 23.83 -7.94
N VAL A 231 -10.63 24.12 -6.71
CA VAL A 231 -11.48 24.73 -5.68
C VAL A 231 -11.44 26.24 -5.89
N SER A 232 -12.37 26.75 -6.68
CA SER A 232 -12.41 28.16 -7.11
C SER A 232 -13.05 29.12 -6.10
N SER A 233 -13.54 28.67 -4.97
CA SER A 233 -14.23 29.55 -4.00
C SER A 233 -13.90 29.17 -2.57
N LYS A 234 -13.56 30.16 -1.75
CA LYS A 234 -13.27 30.05 -0.31
C LYS A 234 -14.38 29.36 0.53
N ASN A 235 -15.59 29.23 -0.02
CA ASN A 235 -16.76 28.68 0.67
C ASN A 235 -17.25 27.33 0.14
N SER A 236 -16.70 26.82 -0.97
CA SER A 236 -17.10 25.52 -1.51
C SER A 236 -16.03 24.48 -1.27
N GLY A 237 -16.17 23.70 -0.22
CA GLY A 237 -15.44 22.45 -0.06
C GLY A 237 -15.68 21.54 -1.27
N PHE A 238 -14.71 20.72 -1.63
CA PHE A 238 -14.93 19.66 -2.62
C PHE A 238 -15.38 18.38 -1.92
N TYR A 239 -16.12 17.57 -2.65
CA TYR A 239 -16.51 16.25 -2.16
C TYR A 239 -16.10 15.16 -3.14
N LEU A 240 -15.92 13.96 -2.63
CA LEU A 240 -15.68 12.76 -3.41
C LEU A 240 -16.76 11.73 -3.10
N LEU A 241 -17.37 11.19 -4.13
CA LEU A 241 -18.32 10.10 -4.04
C LEU A 241 -17.60 8.74 -3.87
N PRO A 242 -18.25 7.72 -3.29
CA PRO A 242 -17.64 6.41 -3.07
C PRO A 242 -16.98 5.80 -4.32
N PHE A 243 -17.63 5.86 -5.47
CA PHE A 243 -17.07 5.34 -6.71
C PHE A 243 -15.83 6.12 -7.20
N GLN A 244 -15.76 7.43 -6.93
CA GLN A 244 -14.59 8.27 -7.23
C GLN A 244 -13.42 7.92 -6.31
N ILE A 245 -13.70 7.69 -5.03
CA ILE A 245 -12.70 7.24 -4.04
C ILE A 245 -12.14 5.87 -4.46
N LEU A 246 -13.02 4.95 -4.89
CA LEU A 246 -12.60 3.62 -5.35
C LEU A 246 -11.70 3.72 -6.59
N THR A 247 -12.05 4.56 -7.56
CA THR A 247 -11.23 4.80 -8.77
C THR A 247 -9.84 5.32 -8.42
N LEU A 248 -9.76 6.27 -7.48
CA LEU A 248 -8.49 6.80 -6.98
C LEU A 248 -7.69 5.74 -6.21
N ALA A 249 -8.35 4.96 -5.36
CA ALA A 249 -7.72 3.90 -4.58
C ALA A 249 -7.16 2.78 -5.47
N GLN A 250 -7.91 2.38 -6.51
CA GLN A 250 -7.44 1.41 -7.50
C GLN A 250 -6.17 1.92 -8.21
N ARG A 251 -6.16 3.19 -8.63
CA ARG A 251 -4.99 3.80 -9.25
C ARG A 251 -3.81 3.92 -8.28
N ALA A 252 -4.08 4.34 -7.05
CA ALA A 252 -3.07 4.42 -5.99
C ALA A 252 -2.46 3.03 -5.68
N SER A 253 -3.27 1.98 -5.64
CA SER A 253 -2.79 0.61 -5.45
C SER A 253 -1.83 0.18 -6.57
N VAL A 254 -2.18 0.42 -7.84
CA VAL A 254 -1.31 0.12 -8.98
C VAL A 254 -0.01 0.93 -8.90
N THR A 255 -0.08 2.23 -8.63
CA THR A 255 1.11 3.08 -8.52
C THR A 255 2.01 2.64 -7.36
N LEU A 256 1.42 2.23 -6.24
CA LEU A 256 2.17 1.71 -5.08
C LEU A 256 2.87 0.37 -5.42
N HIS A 257 2.20 -0.53 -6.15
CA HIS A 257 2.82 -1.77 -6.61
C HIS A 257 4.03 -1.51 -7.53
N ILE A 258 3.90 -0.56 -8.46
CA ILE A 258 5.00 -0.15 -9.34
C ILE A 258 6.14 0.45 -8.52
N PHE A 259 5.83 1.35 -7.57
CA PHE A 259 6.82 1.96 -6.69
C PHE A 259 7.60 0.90 -5.90
N ILE A 260 6.90 0.00 -5.24
CA ILE A 260 7.51 -1.08 -4.45
C ILE A 260 8.41 -1.96 -5.33
N SER A 261 7.99 -2.26 -6.56
CA SER A 261 8.78 -3.09 -7.48
C SER A 261 10.04 -2.39 -7.98
N GLN A 262 10.02 -1.07 -8.12
CA GLN A 262 11.14 -0.27 -8.63
C GLN A 262 12.14 0.11 -7.52
N VAL A 263 11.66 0.32 -6.28
CA VAL A 263 12.50 0.75 -5.15
C VAL A 263 13.00 -0.45 -4.35
N THR A 264 13.71 -1.37 -4.99
CA THR A 264 14.36 -2.51 -4.30
C THR A 264 15.57 -2.03 -3.50
N PRO A 265 15.71 -2.36 -2.19
CA PRO A 265 16.92 -2.04 -1.43
C PRO A 265 18.17 -2.73 -2.01
N PRO A 266 19.35 -2.05 -2.03
CA PRO A 266 20.56 -2.62 -2.59
C PRO A 266 21.07 -3.86 -1.85
N GLU A 267 20.72 -4.01 -0.58
CA GLU A 267 21.10 -5.16 0.24
C GLU A 267 20.42 -6.46 -0.20
N ILE A 268 19.22 -6.37 -0.73
CA ILE A 268 18.46 -7.54 -1.21
C ILE A 268 18.93 -7.94 -2.62
N GLY A 269 19.27 -6.96 -3.46
CA GLY A 269 19.93 -7.23 -4.73
C GLY A 269 21.30 -7.92 -4.56
N ARG A 270 22.04 -7.59 -3.50
CA ARG A 270 23.29 -8.29 -3.13
C ARG A 270 23.03 -9.71 -2.63
N ARG A 271 21.99 -9.95 -1.82
CA ARG A 271 21.65 -11.31 -1.38
C ARG A 271 21.15 -12.20 -2.51
N ALA A 272 20.42 -11.66 -3.48
CA ALA A 272 19.98 -12.41 -4.65
C ALA A 272 21.13 -12.74 -5.60
N SER A 273 22.14 -11.87 -5.75
CA SER A 273 23.35 -12.14 -6.53
C SER A 273 24.38 -12.99 -5.75
N SER A 274 24.39 -12.94 -4.42
CA SER A 274 25.30 -13.74 -3.59
C SER A 274 24.88 -15.20 -3.45
N SER A 275 23.62 -15.53 -3.68
CA SER A 275 23.18 -16.93 -3.80
C SER A 275 23.75 -17.63 -5.07
N ALA A 276 24.31 -16.86 -6.00
CA ALA A 276 24.95 -17.35 -7.24
C ALA A 276 26.48 -17.31 -7.20
N GLY A 277 27.12 -17.63 -6.04
CA GLY A 277 28.55 -17.87 -5.97
C GLY A 277 29.45 -16.69 -5.60
N GLU A 278 28.91 -15.65 -4.96
CA GLU A 278 29.74 -14.56 -4.44
C GLU A 278 30.52 -15.05 -3.21
N GLN A 279 31.87 -15.19 -3.40
CA GLN A 279 32.80 -15.47 -2.30
C GLN A 279 32.62 -14.38 -1.22
N LEU A 280 32.31 -14.78 0.00
CA LEU A 280 32.27 -13.86 1.15
C LEU A 280 33.57 -13.05 1.20
N HIS A 281 33.45 -11.77 1.52
CA HIS A 281 34.62 -10.90 1.65
C HIS A 281 35.71 -11.59 2.50
N PRO A 282 36.99 -11.61 2.09
CA PRO A 282 38.02 -12.39 2.76
C PRO A 282 38.12 -12.10 4.28
N LYS A 283 37.84 -10.89 4.71
CA LYS A 283 37.75 -10.55 6.16
C LYS A 283 36.60 -11.25 6.90
N THR A 284 35.42 -11.40 6.27
CA THR A 284 34.28 -12.11 6.86
C THR A 284 34.50 -13.62 6.90
N MET A 285 35.19 -14.19 5.89
CA MET A 285 35.59 -15.59 5.91
C MET A 285 36.61 -15.85 7.02
N GLN A 286 37.57 -14.95 7.21
CA GLN A 286 38.54 -15.03 8.29
C GLN A 286 37.90 -14.95 9.68
N GLN A 287 36.92 -14.03 9.88
CA GLN A 287 36.16 -13.93 11.12
C GLN A 287 35.30 -15.16 11.37
N LEU A 288 34.65 -15.72 10.36
CA LEU A 288 33.87 -16.95 10.44
C LEU A 288 34.76 -18.14 10.77
N GLY A 289 35.96 -18.20 10.18
CA GLY A 289 36.97 -19.21 10.50
C GLY A 289 37.43 -19.12 11.96
N GLN A 290 37.67 -17.91 12.46
CA GLN A 290 38.03 -17.70 13.88
C GLN A 290 36.87 -18.11 14.83
N LEU A 291 35.62 -17.76 14.53
CA LEU A 291 34.46 -18.18 15.31
C LEU A 291 34.28 -19.69 15.30
N LEU A 292 34.47 -20.36 14.18
CA LEU A 292 34.45 -21.82 14.08
C LEU A 292 35.57 -22.49 14.88
N GLN A 293 36.75 -21.92 14.88
CA GLN A 293 37.85 -22.41 15.72
C GLN A 293 37.57 -22.25 17.21
N LEU A 294 37.04 -21.08 17.61
CA LEU A 294 36.65 -20.82 19.01
C LEU A 294 35.53 -21.80 19.46
N SER A 295 34.53 -22.00 18.63
CA SER A 295 33.43 -22.95 18.90
C SER A 295 33.96 -24.37 19.07
N ARG A 296 34.89 -24.83 18.22
CA ARG A 296 35.51 -26.16 18.34
C ARG A 296 36.40 -26.28 19.57
N ALA A 297 37.13 -25.23 19.93
CA ALA A 297 37.94 -25.22 21.15
C ALA A 297 37.07 -25.31 22.41
N THR A 298 35.98 -24.50 22.48
CA THR A 298 35.03 -24.54 23.60
C THR A 298 34.28 -25.88 23.70
N ASP A 299 33.93 -26.50 22.56
CA ASP A 299 33.34 -27.84 22.53
C ASP A 299 34.32 -28.89 23.04
N GLY A 300 35.60 -28.76 22.65
CA GLY A 300 36.68 -29.65 23.14
C GLY A 300 36.89 -29.52 24.63
N GLU A 301 37.00 -28.31 25.16
CA GLU A 301 37.13 -28.06 26.60
C GLU A 301 35.88 -28.54 27.39
N ALA A 302 34.69 -28.29 26.90
CA ALA A 302 33.45 -28.78 27.51
C ALA A 302 33.41 -30.30 27.54
N THR A 303 33.86 -30.96 26.48
CA THR A 303 33.92 -32.42 26.40
C THR A 303 34.97 -32.98 27.38
N GLN A 304 36.12 -32.33 27.50
CA GLN A 304 37.14 -32.72 28.49
C GLN A 304 36.66 -32.54 29.93
N LEU A 305 36.01 -31.41 30.23
CA LEU A 305 35.43 -31.18 31.53
C LEU A 305 34.33 -32.19 31.88
N LEU A 306 33.50 -32.55 30.91
CA LEU A 306 32.52 -33.63 31.07
C LEU A 306 33.21 -34.99 31.32
N GLN A 307 34.25 -35.34 30.57
CA GLN A 307 35.00 -36.59 30.76
C GLN A 307 35.67 -36.65 32.14
N LEU A 308 36.27 -35.55 32.58
CA LEU A 308 36.87 -35.46 33.93
C LEU A 308 35.79 -35.53 35.01
N GLY A 309 34.65 -34.87 34.86
CA GLY A 309 33.53 -34.94 35.78
C GLY A 309 32.92 -36.34 35.87
N PHE A 310 32.95 -37.10 34.77
CA PHE A 310 32.42 -38.48 34.76
C PHE A 310 33.50 -39.55 35.04
N ALA A 311 34.76 -39.19 35.13
CA ALA A 311 35.88 -40.15 35.38
C ALA A 311 35.67 -40.96 36.67
N PRO A 312 35.22 -40.40 37.81
CA PRO A 312 34.97 -41.15 39.02
C PRO A 312 33.87 -42.21 38.90
N PHE A 313 32.97 -42.06 37.94
CA PHE A 313 31.81 -42.93 37.73
C PHE A 313 32.06 -43.98 36.63
N LYS A 314 33.30 -44.10 36.14
CA LYS A 314 33.66 -45.03 35.07
C LYS A 314 33.63 -46.47 35.61
N GLY A 315 32.58 -47.21 35.27
CA GLY A 315 32.33 -48.60 35.73
C GLY A 315 31.17 -48.75 36.69
N ASP A 316 30.70 -47.70 37.32
CA ASP A 316 29.56 -47.72 38.23
C ASP A 316 28.26 -47.30 37.51
N ARG A 317 27.46 -48.30 37.11
CA ARG A 317 26.20 -48.10 36.40
C ARG A 317 25.13 -47.46 37.29
N GLU A 318 25.14 -47.74 38.58
CA GLU A 318 24.17 -47.22 39.53
C GLU A 318 24.42 -45.76 39.87
N GLY A 319 25.70 -45.39 40.09
CA GLY A 319 26.12 -44.03 40.31
C GLY A 319 25.82 -43.12 39.09
N VAL A 320 26.05 -43.61 37.87
CA VAL A 320 25.71 -42.91 36.64
C VAL A 320 24.19 -42.69 36.49
N ALA A 321 23.38 -43.69 36.85
CA ALA A 321 21.92 -43.57 36.80
C ALA A 321 21.39 -42.54 37.81
N THR A 322 21.96 -42.52 39.00
CA THR A 322 21.61 -41.58 40.08
C THR A 322 22.00 -40.13 39.69
N LEU A 323 23.21 -39.97 39.16
CA LEU A 323 23.69 -38.68 38.66
C LEU A 323 22.82 -38.15 37.50
N ARG A 324 22.46 -39.01 36.56
CA ARG A 324 21.57 -38.67 35.44
C ARG A 324 20.18 -38.25 35.91
N LYS A 325 19.67 -38.91 36.95
CA LYS A 325 18.38 -38.55 37.57
C LYS A 325 18.47 -37.17 38.26
N GLY A 326 19.53 -36.94 39.06
CA GLY A 326 19.75 -35.65 39.71
C GLY A 326 19.94 -34.47 38.73
N MET A 327 20.67 -34.71 37.63
CA MET A 327 20.82 -33.70 36.57
C MET A 327 19.49 -33.39 35.88
N LYS A 328 18.67 -34.37 35.57
CA LYS A 328 17.32 -34.14 35.02
C LYS A 328 16.43 -33.36 36.00
N GLU A 329 16.43 -33.72 37.25
CA GLU A 329 15.68 -33.02 38.30
C GLU A 329 16.19 -31.56 38.47
N GLY A 330 17.49 -31.36 38.46
CA GLY A 330 18.12 -30.03 38.48
C GLY A 330 17.72 -29.16 37.31
N LEU A 331 17.68 -29.70 36.08
CA LEU A 331 17.24 -29.00 34.88
C LEU A 331 15.75 -28.63 34.95
N VAL A 332 14.91 -29.54 35.40
CA VAL A 332 13.48 -29.27 35.57
C VAL A 332 13.25 -28.21 36.67
N LEU A 333 13.94 -28.34 37.81
CA LEU A 333 13.86 -27.35 38.89
C LEU A 333 14.37 -25.99 38.47
N SER A 334 15.44 -25.91 37.68
CA SER A 334 15.94 -24.62 37.15
C SER A 334 14.96 -23.96 36.19
N SER A 335 14.33 -24.75 35.31
CA SER A 335 13.32 -24.22 34.37
C SER A 335 12.05 -23.75 35.10
N VAL A 336 11.63 -24.48 36.15
CA VAL A 336 10.50 -24.09 36.98
C VAL A 336 10.80 -22.80 37.76
N ARG A 337 12.00 -22.70 38.36
CA ARG A 337 12.44 -21.47 39.06
C ARG A 337 12.59 -20.26 38.13
N ALA A 338 12.93 -20.48 36.88
CA ALA A 338 13.04 -19.40 35.87
C ALA A 338 11.67 -18.96 35.35
N SER A 339 10.59 -19.68 35.62
CA SER A 339 9.26 -19.28 35.14
C SER A 339 8.75 -18.03 35.85
N PRO A 340 8.16 -17.05 35.12
CA PRO A 340 7.77 -15.76 35.70
C PRO A 340 6.73 -15.90 36.82
N GLY A 341 5.84 -16.90 36.76
CA GLY A 341 4.84 -17.15 37.81
C GLY A 341 5.44 -17.60 39.12
N VAL A 342 6.50 -18.48 39.11
CA VAL A 342 7.20 -18.91 40.31
C VAL A 342 8.04 -17.76 40.89
N GLN A 343 8.67 -16.95 40.09
CA GLN A 343 9.41 -15.77 40.57
C GLN A 343 8.50 -14.76 41.27
N GLN A 344 7.30 -14.54 40.75
CA GLN A 344 6.32 -13.67 41.39
C GLN A 344 5.84 -14.25 42.72
N ALA A 345 5.50 -15.50 42.77
CA ALA A 345 5.07 -16.17 44.01
C ALA A 345 6.16 -16.18 45.11
N VAL A 346 7.42 -16.38 44.71
CA VAL A 346 8.58 -16.30 45.64
C VAL A 346 8.77 -14.86 46.12
N ALA A 347 8.63 -13.86 45.26
CA ALA A 347 8.72 -12.45 45.63
C ALA A 347 7.62 -12.06 46.64
N GLU A 348 6.38 -12.55 46.44
CA GLU A 348 5.26 -12.30 47.36
C GLU A 348 5.50 -12.94 48.74
N VAL A 349 6.00 -14.19 48.78
CA VAL A 349 6.32 -14.86 50.06
C VAL A 349 7.42 -14.13 50.81
N ILE A 350 8.48 -13.70 50.14
CA ILE A 350 9.57 -12.91 50.73
C ILE A 350 9.06 -11.57 51.28
N GLN A 351 8.15 -10.89 50.55
CA GLN A 351 7.53 -9.69 51.06
C GLN A 351 6.69 -9.89 52.29
N ARG A 352 5.88 -10.96 52.34
CA ARG A 352 5.07 -11.32 53.52
C ARG A 352 5.95 -11.65 54.73
N GLU A 353 7.05 -12.37 54.52
CA GLU A 353 7.99 -12.72 55.59
C GLU A 353 8.74 -11.50 56.15
N LYS A 354 9.03 -10.51 55.29
CA LYS A 354 9.61 -9.21 55.72
C LYS A 354 8.61 -8.35 56.47
N GLN A 355 7.33 -8.37 56.11
CA GLN A 355 6.27 -7.66 56.82
C GLN A 355 5.97 -8.29 58.19
N GLY A 356 5.92 -9.62 58.27
CA GLY A 356 5.69 -10.34 59.56
C GLY A 356 6.88 -10.34 60.53
N LYS A 357 8.05 -9.84 60.15
CA LYS A 357 9.19 -9.61 61.05
C LYS A 357 9.33 -8.14 61.48
N ALA A 358 8.48 -7.24 60.96
CA ALA A 358 8.45 -5.83 61.28
C ALA A 358 7.35 -5.44 62.29
N ASP A 359 6.41 -6.38 62.54
CA ASP A 359 5.44 -6.37 63.62
C ASP A 359 5.97 -7.27 64.81
#